data_6510c2ce01dbe1b8eb75f2e7118dc20b
#
_entry.id   6510c2ce01dbe1b8eb75f2e7118dc20b
#
_cell.length_a   1.000
_cell.length_b   1.000
_cell.length_c   1.000
_cell.angle_alpha   90.00
_cell.angle_beta   90.00
_cell.angle_gamma   90.00
#
_symmetry.space_group_name_H-M   'P 1'
#
loop_
_entity.id
_entity.type
_entity.pdbx_description
1 polymer ?
#
loop_
_entity_poly.entity_id
_entity_poly.type
_entity_poly.pdbx_seq_one_letter_code
_entity_poly.pdbx_strand_id
1 'polypeptide(L)'
;MEYTPTIGLEIHAELNTKTKMFCACKNDTDEKRPNVNICPICLGHPGILPVINKEAVKHVLKVGLSIGGKIGYFTEFDRKNYFYPDIPKGYQISQYKHPLIFGGELLGVKITRVHLEEDTARSAHLSSEASAKLDENYSLVD
;
A
#
# COMPACT_ATOMS: atom_id res chain seq x y z
N MET A 1 1.37 -42.10 -2.13
CA MET A 1 1.09 -40.79 -1.51
C MET A 1 0.29 -39.99 -2.52
N GLU A 2 -0.87 -39.49 -2.09
CA GLU A 2 -1.71 -38.63 -2.92
C GLU A 2 -1.36 -37.17 -2.59
N TYR A 3 -1.02 -36.36 -3.60
CA TYR A 3 -0.68 -34.95 -3.42
C TYR A 3 -1.91 -34.10 -3.76
N THR A 4 -2.28 -33.21 -2.85
CA THR A 4 -3.36 -32.24 -3.09
C THR A 4 -2.73 -30.88 -3.43
N PRO A 5 -2.94 -30.35 -4.64
CA PRO A 5 -2.45 -29.01 -4.98
C PRO A 5 -3.24 -27.96 -4.21
N THR A 6 -2.53 -26.98 -3.66
CA THR A 6 -3.14 -25.80 -3.04
C THR A 6 -2.65 -24.57 -3.76
N ILE A 7 -3.57 -23.76 -4.27
CA ILE A 7 -3.27 -22.53 -5.01
C ILE A 7 -3.80 -21.35 -4.19
N GLY A 8 -2.91 -20.41 -3.85
CA GLY A 8 -3.27 -19.13 -3.27
C GLY A 8 -3.12 -18.02 -4.31
N LEU A 9 -4.06 -17.08 -4.33
CA LEU A 9 -4.01 -15.88 -5.15
C LEU A 9 -3.98 -14.65 -4.25
N GLU A 10 -3.13 -13.70 -4.60
CA GLU A 10 -3.08 -12.36 -4.02
C GLU A 10 -3.17 -11.34 -5.15
N ILE A 11 -4.09 -10.41 -5.03
CA ILE A 11 -4.37 -9.41 -6.06
C ILE A 11 -4.21 -8.03 -5.44
N HIS A 12 -3.34 -7.21 -6.01
CA HIS A 12 -3.16 -5.81 -5.65
C HIS A 12 -3.85 -4.92 -6.67
N ALA A 13 -4.58 -3.91 -6.19
CA ALA A 13 -5.23 -2.91 -7.02
C ALA A 13 -4.90 -1.52 -6.47
N GLU A 14 -4.28 -0.69 -7.29
CA GLU A 14 -4.00 0.70 -6.96
C GLU A 14 -5.30 1.51 -6.96
N LEU A 15 -5.50 2.31 -5.91
CA LEU A 15 -6.70 3.13 -5.75
C LEU A 15 -6.50 4.51 -6.38
N ASN A 16 -7.42 4.90 -7.25
CA ASN A 16 -7.44 6.23 -7.86
C ASN A 16 -8.07 7.25 -6.89
N THR A 17 -7.32 7.60 -5.84
CA THR A 17 -7.69 8.64 -4.88
C THR A 17 -6.89 9.92 -5.16
N LYS A 18 -7.41 11.08 -4.74
CA LYS A 18 -6.72 12.36 -4.93
C LYS A 18 -5.48 12.53 -4.05
N THR A 19 -5.50 11.87 -2.89
CA THR A 19 -4.39 11.92 -1.92
C THR A 19 -3.93 10.51 -1.59
N LYS A 20 -2.71 10.39 -1.12
CA LYS A 20 -2.16 9.14 -0.60
C LYS A 20 -3.05 8.58 0.53
N MET A 21 -2.85 7.31 0.86
CA MET A 21 -3.72 6.58 1.79
C MET A 21 -3.66 7.10 3.22
N PHE A 22 -2.52 7.56 3.69
CA PHE A 22 -2.31 7.92 5.09
C PHE A 22 -1.88 9.37 5.32
N CYS A 23 -1.90 10.22 4.29
CA CYS A 23 -1.58 11.63 4.38
C CYS A 23 -2.30 12.48 3.33
N ALA A 24 -2.11 13.79 3.36
CA ALA A 24 -2.71 14.73 2.42
C ALA A 24 -1.88 14.97 1.14
N CYS A 25 -0.73 14.31 1.01
CA CYS A 25 0.07 14.44 -0.21
C CYS A 25 -0.71 13.95 -1.43
N LYS A 26 -0.47 14.59 -2.57
CA LYS A 26 -1.09 14.22 -3.83
C LYS A 26 -0.74 12.78 -4.19
N ASN A 27 -1.72 12.02 -4.64
CA ASN A 27 -1.51 10.71 -5.24
C ASN A 27 -1.32 10.92 -6.75
N ASP A 28 -0.08 11.06 -7.18
CA ASP A 28 0.27 11.37 -8.56
C ASP A 28 1.40 10.44 -9.01
N THR A 29 1.03 9.43 -9.77
CA THR A 29 1.97 8.44 -10.30
C THR A 29 2.79 8.95 -11.49
N ASP A 30 2.40 10.08 -12.08
CA ASP A 30 3.06 10.68 -13.25
C ASP A 30 4.07 11.76 -12.87
N GLU A 31 4.14 12.15 -11.60
CA GLU A 31 5.15 13.11 -11.14
C GLU A 31 6.56 12.50 -11.28
N LYS A 32 7.42 13.18 -12.00
CA LYS A 32 8.79 12.72 -12.28
C LYS A 32 9.86 13.42 -11.44
N ARG A 33 9.47 14.49 -10.76
CA ARG A 33 10.41 15.22 -9.90
C ARG A 33 10.46 14.54 -8.54
N PRO A 34 11.65 14.27 -8.02
CA PRO A 34 11.79 13.61 -6.72
C PRO A 34 11.31 14.53 -5.58
N ASN A 35 10.81 13.95 -4.52
CA ASN A 35 10.50 14.61 -3.26
C ASN A 35 9.45 15.73 -3.35
N VAL A 36 8.56 15.69 -4.34
CA VAL A 36 7.48 16.68 -4.51
C VAL A 36 6.25 16.33 -3.70
N ASN A 37 5.88 15.05 -3.71
CA ASN A 37 4.68 14.54 -3.05
C ASN A 37 5.00 13.85 -1.73
N ILE A 38 5.81 14.46 -0.89
CA ILE A 38 6.22 13.93 0.41
C ILE A 38 5.88 14.89 1.56
N CYS A 39 5.73 14.33 2.75
CA CYS A 39 5.52 15.07 3.99
C CYS A 39 6.12 14.28 5.18
N PRO A 40 6.16 14.85 6.37
CA PRO A 40 6.66 14.15 7.56
C PRO A 40 5.98 12.80 7.82
N ILE A 41 4.69 12.63 7.43
CA ILE A 41 3.99 11.34 7.55
C ILE A 41 4.57 10.31 6.60
N CYS A 42 4.75 10.65 5.32
CA CYS A 42 5.35 9.74 4.33
C CYS A 42 6.75 9.30 4.74
N LEU A 43 7.53 10.22 5.32
CA LEU A 43 8.90 9.98 5.78
C LEU A 43 8.95 9.27 7.14
N GLY A 44 7.82 9.12 7.84
CA GLY A 44 7.77 8.47 9.14
C GLY A 44 8.52 9.21 10.23
N HIS A 45 8.46 10.55 10.24
CA HIS A 45 9.12 11.34 11.27
C HIS A 45 8.60 10.98 12.68
N PRO A 46 9.45 10.99 13.71
CA PRO A 46 9.04 10.70 15.08
C PRO A 46 7.90 11.64 15.54
N GLY A 47 6.90 11.06 16.20
CA GLY A 47 5.75 11.80 16.74
C GLY A 47 4.65 12.12 15.73
N ILE A 48 4.82 11.77 14.45
CA ILE A 48 3.79 11.96 13.42
C ILE A 48 2.95 10.69 13.28
N LEU A 49 1.62 10.85 13.25
CA LEU A 49 0.68 9.74 13.10
C LEU A 49 0.03 9.78 11.71
N PRO A 50 -0.09 8.61 11.04
CA PRO A 50 -0.84 8.48 9.80
C PRO A 50 -2.32 8.81 9.99
N VAL A 51 -2.96 9.39 8.95
CA VAL A 51 -4.39 9.68 8.93
C VAL A 51 -4.99 9.00 7.71
N ILE A 52 -5.94 8.09 7.94
CA ILE A 52 -6.55 7.28 6.88
C ILE A 52 -7.37 8.12 5.91
N ASN A 53 -7.21 7.84 4.62
CA ASN A 53 -8.01 8.42 3.55
C ASN A 53 -9.40 7.76 3.50
N LYS A 54 -10.44 8.54 3.76
CA LYS A 54 -11.83 8.08 3.76
C LYS A 54 -12.28 7.49 2.42
N GLU A 55 -11.81 8.04 1.30
CA GLU A 55 -12.17 7.51 -0.04
C GLU A 55 -11.54 6.14 -0.28
N ALA A 56 -10.32 5.89 0.19
CA ALA A 56 -9.71 4.57 0.13
C ALA A 56 -10.55 3.53 0.88
N VAL A 57 -11.01 3.86 2.08
CA VAL A 57 -11.93 3.00 2.84
C VAL A 57 -13.21 2.71 2.06
N LYS A 58 -13.84 3.75 1.47
CA LYS A 58 -15.05 3.58 0.67
C LYS A 58 -14.84 2.66 -0.53
N HIS A 59 -13.68 2.74 -1.19
CA HIS A 59 -13.37 1.86 -2.33
C HIS A 59 -13.34 0.38 -1.88
N VAL A 60 -12.65 0.08 -0.77
CA VAL A 60 -12.60 -1.28 -0.23
C VAL A 60 -13.99 -1.78 0.20
N LEU A 61 -14.79 -0.93 0.84
CA LEU A 61 -16.17 -1.29 1.21
C LEU A 61 -17.03 -1.61 -0.01
N LYS A 62 -16.90 -0.83 -1.10
CA LYS A 62 -17.62 -1.12 -2.36
C LYS A 62 -17.21 -2.46 -2.95
N VAL A 63 -15.91 -2.74 -3.03
CA VAL A 63 -15.41 -4.02 -3.51
C VAL A 63 -15.92 -5.15 -2.62
N GLY A 64 -15.79 -5.02 -1.31
CA GLY A 64 -16.26 -6.02 -0.35
C GLY A 64 -17.75 -6.35 -0.50
N LEU A 65 -18.58 -5.35 -0.65
CA LEU A 65 -20.02 -5.55 -0.87
C LEU A 65 -20.32 -6.22 -2.21
N SER A 66 -19.59 -5.89 -3.28
CA SER A 66 -19.81 -6.46 -4.61
C SER A 66 -19.48 -7.96 -4.69
N ILE A 67 -18.59 -8.44 -3.84
CA ILE A 67 -18.21 -9.87 -3.76
C ILE A 67 -18.97 -10.61 -2.64
N GLY A 68 -19.95 -9.99 -2.01
CA GLY A 68 -20.69 -10.60 -0.89
C GLY A 68 -19.89 -10.76 0.39
N GLY A 69 -18.83 -9.99 0.56
CA GLY A 69 -18.00 -9.98 1.77
C GLY A 69 -18.71 -9.34 2.96
N LYS A 70 -18.26 -9.66 4.17
CA LYS A 70 -18.76 -9.12 5.43
C LYS A 70 -17.89 -7.97 5.91
N ILE A 71 -18.51 -6.83 6.21
CA ILE A 71 -17.81 -5.66 6.76
C ILE A 71 -17.40 -5.95 8.21
N GLY A 72 -16.13 -5.69 8.53
CA GLY A 72 -15.64 -5.73 9.90
C GLY A 72 -16.19 -4.58 10.74
N TYR A 73 -16.81 -4.89 11.87
CA TYR A 73 -17.25 -3.86 12.83
C TYR A 73 -16.09 -3.17 13.55
N PHE A 74 -14.96 -3.83 13.61
CA PHE A 74 -13.70 -3.34 14.12
C PHE A 74 -12.60 -3.62 13.10
N THR A 75 -11.76 -2.65 12.88
CA THR A 75 -10.61 -2.76 11.98
C THR A 75 -9.41 -2.06 12.59
N GLU A 76 -8.23 -2.58 12.31
CA GLU A 76 -6.97 -1.99 12.74
C GLU A 76 -5.92 -2.15 11.66
N PHE A 77 -4.87 -1.35 11.74
CA PHE A 77 -3.70 -1.45 10.88
C PHE A 77 -2.53 -2.04 11.64
N ASP A 78 -1.84 -2.92 10.95
CA ASP A 78 -0.61 -3.56 11.39
C ASP A 78 0.58 -2.90 10.71
N ARG A 79 1.76 -2.99 11.32
CA ARG A 79 3.03 -2.60 10.71
C ARG A 79 3.75 -3.84 10.22
N LYS A 80 3.98 -3.92 8.91
CA LYS A 80 4.83 -4.93 8.30
C LYS A 80 6.24 -4.34 8.20
N ASN A 81 7.11 -4.72 9.10
CA ASN A 81 8.47 -4.21 9.12
C ASN A 81 9.24 -4.67 7.88
N TYR A 82 9.83 -3.72 7.19
CA TYR A 82 10.52 -3.95 5.95
C TYR A 82 11.59 -2.87 5.74
N PHE A 83 12.84 -3.24 5.91
CA PHE A 83 13.98 -2.32 5.85
C PHE A 83 14.55 -2.31 4.43
N TYR A 84 14.07 -1.36 3.63
CA TYR A 84 14.52 -1.19 2.26
C TYR A 84 14.68 0.31 1.93
N PRO A 85 15.59 0.68 0.99
CA PRO A 85 15.83 2.09 0.67
C PRO A 85 14.60 2.88 0.23
N ASP A 86 13.61 2.23 -0.36
CA ASP A 86 12.36 2.81 -0.83
C ASP A 86 11.27 2.93 0.26
N ILE A 87 11.57 2.49 1.48
CA ILE A 87 10.67 2.61 2.63
C ILE A 87 11.36 3.43 3.73
N PRO A 88 11.28 4.76 3.70
CA PRO A 88 12.01 5.62 4.62
C PRO A 88 11.69 5.36 6.10
N LYS A 89 10.44 4.99 6.39
CA LYS A 89 9.99 4.70 7.76
C LYS A 89 10.26 3.27 8.24
N GLY A 90 10.78 2.39 7.36
CA GLY A 90 11.15 1.02 7.70
C GLY A 90 9.98 0.06 7.94
N TYR A 91 8.75 0.46 7.61
CA TYR A 91 7.57 -0.40 7.68
C TYR A 91 6.52 0.02 6.66
N GLN A 92 5.70 -0.93 6.25
CA GLN A 92 4.50 -0.75 5.45
C GLN A 92 3.29 -0.86 6.37
N ILE A 93 2.30 0.01 6.20
CA ILE A 93 1.03 -0.08 6.91
C ILE A 93 0.11 -1.00 6.13
N SER A 94 -0.40 -2.05 6.78
CA SER A 94 -1.25 -3.07 6.18
C SER A 94 -2.34 -3.51 7.16
N GLN A 95 -3.15 -4.49 6.79
CA GLN A 95 -4.15 -5.10 7.66
C GLN A 95 -4.05 -6.61 7.55
N TYR A 96 -3.97 -7.31 8.66
CA TYR A 96 -3.92 -8.76 8.68
C TYR A 96 -5.06 -9.38 9.50
N LYS A 97 -5.07 -9.13 10.80
CA LYS A 97 -5.99 -9.77 11.75
C LYS A 97 -7.39 -9.17 11.68
N HIS A 98 -7.49 -7.87 11.51
CA HIS A 98 -8.75 -7.13 11.50
C HIS A 98 -8.91 -6.31 10.22
N PRO A 99 -9.10 -6.98 9.05
CA PRO A 99 -9.29 -6.32 7.77
C PRO A 99 -10.65 -5.61 7.71
N LEU A 100 -10.82 -4.72 6.75
CA LEU A 100 -12.10 -4.06 6.49
C LEU A 100 -13.18 -5.03 6.05
N ILE A 101 -12.83 -6.05 5.26
CA ILE A 101 -13.77 -7.02 4.70
C ILE A 101 -13.27 -8.43 4.95
N PHE A 102 -14.17 -9.27 5.42
CA PHE A 102 -13.97 -10.71 5.60
C PHE A 102 -14.76 -11.50 4.58
N GLY A 103 -14.12 -12.49 3.98
CA GLY A 103 -14.77 -13.42 3.07
C GLY A 103 -15.24 -12.76 1.77
N GLY A 104 -16.10 -13.47 1.09
CA GLY A 104 -16.65 -13.14 -0.22
C GLY A 104 -16.36 -14.23 -1.24
N GLU A 105 -16.91 -14.08 -2.42
CA GLU A 105 -16.70 -15.00 -3.54
C GLU A 105 -16.78 -14.26 -4.86
N LEU A 106 -15.92 -14.64 -5.79
CA LEU A 106 -15.96 -14.12 -7.14
C LEU A 106 -15.70 -15.27 -8.13
N LEU A 107 -16.65 -15.52 -9.02
CA LEU A 107 -16.55 -16.58 -10.06
C LEU A 107 -16.15 -17.95 -9.51
N GLY A 108 -16.69 -18.35 -8.36
CA GLY A 108 -16.38 -19.63 -7.72
C GLY A 108 -15.10 -19.64 -6.88
N VAL A 109 -14.34 -18.53 -6.87
CA VAL A 109 -13.13 -18.38 -6.04
C VAL A 109 -13.50 -17.75 -4.72
N LYS A 110 -13.22 -18.46 -3.62
CA LYS A 110 -13.43 -17.95 -2.25
C LYS A 110 -12.36 -16.92 -1.91
N ILE A 111 -12.79 -15.76 -1.42
CA ILE A 111 -11.92 -14.68 -1.01
C ILE A 111 -11.82 -14.69 0.51
N THR A 112 -10.61 -14.69 1.03
CA THR A 112 -10.38 -14.70 2.48
C THR A 112 -10.65 -13.33 3.09
N ARG A 113 -10.17 -12.27 2.47
CA ARG A 113 -10.33 -10.89 2.93
C ARG A 113 -10.07 -9.89 1.82
N VAL A 114 -10.59 -8.67 2.00
CA VAL A 114 -10.16 -7.49 1.26
C VAL A 114 -9.74 -6.43 2.28
N HIS A 115 -8.53 -5.89 2.12
CA HIS A 115 -7.95 -4.95 3.06
C HIS A 115 -7.22 -3.81 2.36
N LEU A 116 -6.89 -2.79 3.12
CA LEU A 116 -6.03 -1.70 2.68
C LEU A 116 -4.58 -2.02 3.01
N GLU A 117 -3.71 -1.74 2.06
CA GLU A 117 -2.27 -1.79 2.25
C GLU A 117 -1.65 -0.54 1.65
N GLU A 118 -0.69 0.03 2.35
CA GLU A 118 0.09 1.14 1.83
C GLU A 118 0.94 0.64 0.67
N ASP A 119 0.85 1.31 -0.47
CA ASP A 119 1.84 1.09 -1.52
C ASP A 119 3.16 1.68 -1.07
N THR A 120 4.24 0.91 -1.21
CA THR A 120 5.58 1.39 -0.90
C THR A 120 5.99 2.42 -1.94
N ALA A 121 6.69 3.45 -1.49
CA ALA A 121 7.19 4.48 -2.37
C ALA A 121 7.98 3.85 -3.53
N ARG A 122 7.75 4.34 -4.73
CA ARG A 122 8.53 3.92 -5.90
C ARG A 122 9.91 4.54 -5.78
N SER A 123 10.94 3.71 -5.60
CA SER A 123 12.32 4.18 -5.69
C SER A 123 12.82 4.00 -7.12
N ALA A 124 13.32 5.07 -7.71
CA ALA A 124 14.07 4.99 -8.95
C ALA A 124 15.57 4.87 -8.61
N HIS A 125 16.17 3.72 -8.90
CA HIS A 125 17.62 3.57 -8.86
C HIS A 125 18.18 4.11 -10.18
N LEU A 126 18.99 5.15 -10.10
CA LEU A 126 19.71 5.62 -11.27
C LEU A 126 20.72 4.56 -11.67
N SER A 127 20.69 4.14 -12.94
CA SER A 127 21.70 3.24 -13.48
C SER A 127 23.10 3.87 -13.33
N SER A 128 24.13 3.04 -13.25
CA SER A 128 25.52 3.46 -13.09
C SER A 128 25.98 4.51 -14.13
N GLU A 129 25.38 4.50 -15.31
CA GLU A 129 25.66 5.49 -16.38
C GLU A 129 25.03 6.86 -16.11
N ALA A 130 23.87 6.91 -15.44
CA ALA A 130 23.24 8.16 -15.04
C ALA A 130 23.87 8.72 -13.76
N SER A 131 24.33 7.86 -12.84
CA SER A 131 25.04 8.27 -11.64
C SER A 131 26.45 8.76 -11.89
N ALA A 132 27.11 8.33 -12.97
CA ALA A 132 28.43 8.86 -13.38
C ALA A 132 28.40 10.33 -13.83
N LYS A 133 27.23 10.87 -14.13
CA LYS A 133 27.01 12.29 -14.44
C LYS A 133 26.60 13.15 -13.25
N LEU A 134 26.18 12.50 -12.17
CA LEU A 134 25.79 13.12 -10.90
C LEU A 134 26.67 12.45 -9.86
N ASP A 135 27.59 13.17 -9.28
CA ASP A 135 28.64 12.68 -8.34
C ASP A 135 28.10 11.96 -7.08
N GLU A 136 26.83 11.55 -7.05
CA GLU A 136 26.18 10.96 -5.87
C GLU A 136 25.21 9.83 -6.27
N ASN A 137 25.36 8.67 -5.62
CA ASN A 137 24.35 7.60 -5.62
C ASN A 137 23.22 7.98 -4.66
N TYR A 138 22.06 8.36 -5.19
CA TYR A 138 20.87 8.61 -4.38
C TYR A 138 19.66 7.84 -4.89
N SER A 139 18.81 7.46 -3.95
CA SER A 139 17.49 6.92 -4.24
C SER A 139 16.48 8.06 -4.25
N LEU A 140 15.63 8.07 -5.26
CA LEU A 140 14.49 8.96 -5.33
C LEU A 140 13.29 8.26 -4.72
N VAL A 141 12.64 8.92 -3.77
CA VAL A 141 11.42 8.43 -3.13
C VAL A 141 10.28 9.38 -3.48
N ASP A 142 9.20 8.85 -4.01
CA ASP A 142 7.98 9.61 -4.31
C ASP A 142 6.73 8.97 -3.72
#